data_3da72d617503b6c54b67c22b8870902c
#
_entry.id   3da72d617503b6c54b67c22b8870902c
#
_cell.length_a   1.000
_cell.length_b   1.000
_cell.length_c   1.000
_cell.angle_alpha   90.00
_cell.angle_beta   90.00
_cell.angle_gamma   90.00
#
_symmetry.space_group_name_H-M   'P 1'
#
loop_
_entity.id
_entity.type
_entity.pdbx_description
1 polymer ?
#
loop_
_entity_poly.entity_id
_entity_poly.type
_entity_poly.pdbx_seq_one_letter_code
_entity_poly.pdbx_strand_id
1 'polypeptide(L)'
;MNIDDRKAALLARVRDYGGPLNELPVLAQFLAQVMHESGGLRYVREIWGPTKAQKGYKGRADLGNTKPGDGSRYRGRDVIQVTRRANYRALTKWTRETFGTKADFEALPELLSDPGWLGIGAIWYFLAARKDLIKYCREGNIEMVTRRVNGGLNGYQDRLRWYDDCALKLLGFGTVRDFQKSAGLVVDGISGPKTRAALHVALSHVRETPKIEHKPPVMSKAAPVSDISDKAPKRPAQRASDPKAPTPAKQPGWGAIP
;
A
#
# COMPACT_ATOMS: atom_id res chain seq x y z
N MET A 1 -3.47 11.55 -12.32
CA MET A 1 -4.19 10.25 -12.19
C MET A 1 -5.23 10.41 -11.09
N ASN A 2 -6.50 10.17 -11.39
CA ASN A 2 -7.59 10.18 -10.42
C ASN A 2 -7.55 8.91 -9.53
N ILE A 3 -8.46 8.79 -8.55
CA ILE A 3 -8.46 7.65 -7.60
C ILE A 3 -8.80 6.33 -8.31
N ASP A 4 -9.73 6.35 -9.27
CA ASP A 4 -10.13 5.13 -9.98
C ASP A 4 -9.00 4.61 -10.88
N ASP A 5 -8.28 5.52 -11.55
CA ASP A 5 -7.07 5.16 -12.31
C ASP A 5 -6.00 4.53 -11.40
N ARG A 6 -5.81 5.08 -10.18
CA ARG A 6 -4.85 4.54 -9.20
C ARG A 6 -5.26 3.14 -8.73
N LYS A 7 -6.56 2.94 -8.52
CA LYS A 7 -7.10 1.63 -8.15
C LYS A 7 -6.88 0.61 -9.26
N ALA A 8 -7.19 0.98 -10.50
CA ALA A 8 -6.96 0.11 -11.66
C ALA A 8 -5.46 -0.22 -11.82
N ALA A 9 -4.58 0.77 -11.70
CA ALA A 9 -3.13 0.59 -11.77
C ALA A 9 -2.60 -0.34 -10.66
N LEU A 10 -3.07 -0.15 -9.41
CA LEU A 10 -2.70 -1.01 -8.29
C LEU A 10 -3.13 -2.46 -8.52
N LEU A 11 -4.39 -2.69 -8.92
CA LEU A 11 -4.90 -4.04 -9.17
C LEU A 11 -4.18 -4.71 -10.34
N ALA A 12 -3.89 -3.98 -11.42
CA ALA A 12 -3.05 -4.48 -12.51
C ALA A 12 -1.66 -4.88 -12.02
N ARG A 13 -1.04 -4.06 -11.14
CA ARG A 13 0.26 -4.35 -10.56
C ARG A 13 0.25 -5.58 -9.67
N VAL A 14 -0.78 -5.75 -8.83
CA VAL A 14 -0.97 -6.96 -8.02
C VAL A 14 -1.15 -8.17 -8.92
N ARG A 15 -1.99 -8.09 -9.95
CA ARG A 15 -2.17 -9.19 -10.91
C ARG A 15 -0.84 -9.63 -11.53
N ASP A 16 -0.02 -8.66 -11.98
CA ASP A 16 1.19 -8.93 -12.75
C ASP A 16 2.38 -9.36 -11.88
N TYR A 17 2.48 -8.87 -10.64
CA TYR A 17 3.66 -9.06 -9.78
C TYR A 17 3.33 -9.60 -8.38
N GLY A 18 2.06 -9.73 -8.04
CA GLY A 18 1.63 -9.99 -6.68
C GLY A 18 1.79 -11.44 -6.21
N GLY A 19 1.89 -12.42 -7.13
CA GLY A 19 1.96 -13.82 -6.74
C GLY A 19 0.87 -14.19 -5.70
N PRO A 20 1.25 -14.51 -4.45
CA PRO A 20 0.28 -14.85 -3.38
C PRO A 20 -0.75 -13.77 -3.07
N LEU A 21 -0.49 -12.50 -3.43
CA LEU A 21 -1.47 -11.42 -3.26
C LEU A 21 -2.68 -11.56 -4.19
N ASN A 22 -2.64 -12.45 -5.18
CA ASN A 22 -3.77 -12.76 -6.04
C ASN A 22 -4.78 -13.74 -5.40
N GLU A 23 -4.43 -14.38 -4.29
CA GLU A 23 -5.38 -15.16 -3.48
C GLU A 23 -6.38 -14.18 -2.84
N LEU A 24 -7.67 -14.38 -3.05
CA LEU A 24 -8.69 -13.39 -2.61
C LEU A 24 -8.65 -13.06 -1.12
N PRO A 25 -8.47 -14.02 -0.17
CA PRO A 25 -8.35 -13.68 1.24
C PRO A 25 -7.09 -12.84 1.54
N VAL A 26 -5.99 -13.05 0.79
CA VAL A 26 -4.77 -12.26 0.91
C VAL A 26 -4.96 -10.88 0.30
N LEU A 27 -5.58 -10.81 -0.87
CA LEU A 27 -5.88 -9.56 -1.57
C LEU A 27 -6.77 -8.63 -0.73
N ALA A 28 -7.83 -9.15 -0.10
CA ALA A 28 -8.70 -8.36 0.75
C ALA A 28 -7.94 -7.71 1.90
N GLN A 29 -7.06 -8.47 2.57
CA GLN A 29 -6.22 -7.98 3.65
C GLN A 29 -5.17 -6.95 3.15
N PHE A 30 -4.51 -7.24 2.03
CA PHE A 30 -3.56 -6.33 1.39
C PHE A 30 -4.23 -4.99 1.05
N LEU A 31 -5.38 -5.03 0.37
CA LEU A 31 -6.12 -3.83 0.00
C LEU A 31 -6.56 -3.04 1.24
N ALA A 32 -7.02 -3.69 2.30
CA ALA A 32 -7.43 -3.02 3.53
C ALA A 32 -6.29 -2.19 4.14
N GLN A 33 -5.07 -2.74 4.18
CA GLN A 33 -3.91 -2.04 4.68
C GLN A 33 -3.51 -0.87 3.75
N VAL A 34 -3.42 -1.12 2.46
CA VAL A 34 -3.06 -0.11 1.45
C VAL A 34 -4.04 1.05 1.44
N MET A 35 -5.35 0.77 1.51
CA MET A 35 -6.38 1.81 1.53
C MET A 35 -6.28 2.69 2.78
N HIS A 36 -6.01 2.08 3.93
CA HIS A 36 -5.78 2.84 5.17
C HIS A 36 -4.53 3.72 5.07
N GLU A 37 -3.37 3.16 4.68
CA GLU A 37 -2.08 3.87 4.63
C GLU A 37 -2.09 5.02 3.62
N SER A 38 -2.82 4.87 2.52
CA SER A 38 -2.91 5.87 1.46
C SER A 38 -4.10 6.82 1.58
N GLY A 39 -4.94 6.67 2.62
CA GLY A 39 -6.20 7.43 2.74
C GLY A 39 -7.13 7.20 1.54
N GLY A 40 -7.33 5.94 1.13
CA GLY A 40 -8.14 5.57 -0.04
C GLY A 40 -7.46 5.94 -1.36
N LEU A 41 -6.16 5.73 -1.45
CA LEU A 41 -5.30 6.06 -2.60
C LEU A 41 -5.17 7.57 -2.90
N ARG A 42 -5.53 8.44 -1.95
CA ARG A 42 -5.34 9.90 -2.10
C ARG A 42 -3.87 10.29 -1.99
N TYR A 43 -3.14 9.67 -1.07
CA TYR A 43 -1.76 10.02 -0.72
C TYR A 43 -0.81 8.92 -1.19
N VAL A 44 -0.20 9.12 -2.36
CA VAL A 44 0.81 8.21 -2.93
C VAL A 44 2.22 8.80 -2.88
N ARG A 45 2.34 10.00 -2.30
CA ARG A 45 3.60 10.72 -2.07
C ARG A 45 3.48 11.57 -0.81
N GLU A 46 4.48 11.48 0.07
CA GLU A 46 4.56 12.30 1.27
C GLU A 46 4.63 13.78 0.91
N ILE A 47 3.76 14.59 1.54
CA ILE A 47 3.79 16.04 1.42
C ILE A 47 4.99 16.53 2.23
N TRP A 48 5.98 17.10 1.53
CA TRP A 48 7.19 17.58 2.15
C TRP A 48 7.06 19.05 2.58
N GLY A 49 7.19 19.30 3.92
CA GLY A 49 6.99 20.62 4.47
C GLY A 49 8.23 21.47 4.76
N PRO A 50 9.48 21.00 5.14
CA PRO A 50 9.73 19.85 5.99
C PRO A 50 9.25 20.09 7.42
N THR A 51 8.53 19.15 7.99
CA THR A 51 8.12 19.16 9.40
C THR A 51 9.32 18.85 10.32
N LYS A 52 9.16 19.05 11.66
CA LYS A 52 10.19 18.68 12.64
C LYS A 52 10.58 17.19 12.53
N ALA A 53 9.61 16.30 12.30
CA ALA A 53 9.85 14.87 12.10
C ALA A 53 10.64 14.60 10.82
N GLN A 54 10.28 15.27 9.71
CA GLN A 54 10.98 15.14 8.42
C GLN A 54 12.43 15.67 8.50
N LYS A 55 12.67 16.73 9.25
CA LYS A 55 14.04 17.22 9.51
C LYS A 55 14.88 16.18 10.26
N GLY A 56 14.25 15.37 11.11
CA GLY A 56 14.88 14.25 11.80
C GLY A 56 15.36 13.10 10.91
N TYR A 57 14.99 13.07 9.63
CA TYR A 57 15.50 12.05 8.68
C TYR A 57 16.92 12.34 8.18
N LYS A 58 17.42 13.56 8.40
CA LYS A 58 18.76 13.99 7.93
C LYS A 58 19.85 13.29 8.74
N GLY A 59 20.84 12.72 8.05
CA GLY A 59 22.04 12.15 8.66
C GLY A 59 21.82 10.87 9.48
N ARG A 60 20.67 10.21 9.33
CA ARG A 60 20.31 8.97 10.01
C ARG A 60 20.94 7.77 9.29
N ALA A 61 22.12 7.34 9.72
CA ALA A 61 22.83 6.19 9.15
C ALA A 61 22.03 4.88 9.30
N ASP A 62 21.29 4.71 10.40
CA ASP A 62 20.36 3.61 10.65
C ASP A 62 19.19 3.53 9.64
N LEU A 63 18.93 4.63 8.93
CA LEU A 63 17.96 4.70 7.84
C LEU A 63 18.62 4.62 6.45
N GLY A 64 19.94 4.49 6.38
CA GLY A 64 20.71 4.62 5.16
C GLY A 64 20.76 6.04 4.59
N ASN A 65 20.24 7.03 5.30
CA ASN A 65 20.23 8.44 4.89
C ASN A 65 21.57 9.11 5.29
N THR A 66 22.64 8.74 4.61
CA THR A 66 24.00 9.13 4.97
C THR A 66 24.48 10.42 4.28
N LYS A 67 23.78 10.86 3.23
CA LYS A 67 24.15 12.06 2.46
C LYS A 67 23.24 13.25 2.76
N PRO A 68 23.73 14.48 2.66
CA PRO A 68 22.88 15.67 2.69
C PRO A 68 21.74 15.55 1.68
N GLY A 69 20.50 15.89 2.08
CA GLY A 69 19.33 15.80 1.22
C GLY A 69 18.63 14.43 1.16
N ASP A 70 19.24 13.36 1.67
CA ASP A 70 18.62 12.02 1.62
C ASP A 70 17.24 11.96 2.27
N GLY A 71 17.00 12.72 3.33
CA GLY A 71 15.68 12.76 3.99
C GLY A 71 14.57 13.17 3.03
N SER A 72 14.76 14.25 2.28
CA SER A 72 13.77 14.69 1.28
C SER A 72 13.78 13.84 0.01
N ARG A 73 14.95 13.39 -0.42
CA ARG A 73 15.11 12.55 -1.60
C ARG A 73 14.37 11.23 -1.46
N TYR A 74 14.47 10.57 -0.28
CA TYR A 74 13.85 9.27 0.01
C TYR A 74 12.65 9.40 0.94
N ARG A 75 11.87 10.48 0.77
CA ARG A 75 10.55 10.67 1.42
C ARG A 75 9.58 9.57 1.01
N GLY A 76 8.48 9.46 1.74
CA GLY A 76 7.44 8.48 1.49
C GLY A 76 6.87 8.55 0.08
N ARG A 77 6.86 7.42 -0.63
CA ARG A 77 6.23 7.24 -1.94
C ARG A 77 5.54 5.90 -2.03
N ASP A 78 4.71 5.77 -3.07
CA ASP A 78 3.82 4.65 -3.28
C ASP A 78 2.69 4.56 -2.23
N VAL A 79 1.76 3.66 -2.42
CA VAL A 79 0.54 3.50 -1.61
C VAL A 79 0.78 3.02 -0.18
N ILE A 80 2.00 2.54 0.13
CA ILE A 80 2.42 2.15 1.48
C ILE A 80 3.49 3.07 2.07
N GLN A 81 3.81 4.17 1.38
CA GLN A 81 4.77 5.18 1.83
C GLN A 81 6.17 4.60 2.09
N VAL A 82 6.76 3.92 1.09
CA VAL A 82 8.16 3.49 1.14
C VAL A 82 9.05 4.70 1.41
N THR A 83 9.80 4.68 2.51
CA THR A 83 10.70 5.75 2.95
C THR A 83 12.12 5.23 3.14
N ARG A 84 13.11 6.13 3.22
CA ARG A 84 14.52 5.85 3.55
C ARG A 84 15.30 5.23 2.38
N ARG A 85 16.54 5.66 2.22
CA ARG A 85 17.43 5.17 1.17
C ARG A 85 17.58 3.65 1.20
N ALA A 86 17.74 3.05 2.39
CA ALA A 86 17.91 1.61 2.53
C ALA A 86 16.73 0.83 1.93
N ASN A 87 15.48 1.26 2.16
CA ASN A 87 14.30 0.61 1.61
C ASN A 87 14.21 0.77 0.08
N TYR A 88 14.57 1.94 -0.46
CA TYR A 88 14.62 2.14 -1.91
C TYR A 88 15.66 1.23 -2.58
N ARG A 89 16.83 1.06 -1.95
CA ARG A 89 17.86 0.12 -2.39
C ARG A 89 17.37 -1.31 -2.34
N ALA A 90 16.75 -1.73 -1.23
CA ALA A 90 16.23 -3.08 -1.07
C ALA A 90 15.11 -3.39 -2.09
N LEU A 91 14.22 -2.42 -2.33
CA LEU A 91 13.20 -2.53 -3.37
C LEU A 91 13.81 -2.66 -4.77
N THR A 92 14.82 -1.84 -5.10
CA THR A 92 15.55 -1.93 -6.38
C THR A 92 16.15 -3.32 -6.56
N LYS A 93 16.84 -3.82 -5.53
CA LYS A 93 17.47 -5.15 -5.57
C LYS A 93 16.40 -6.23 -5.80
N TRP A 94 15.35 -6.22 -5.00
CA TRP A 94 14.28 -7.22 -5.09
C TRP A 94 13.58 -7.22 -6.45
N THR A 95 13.23 -6.07 -7.02
CA THR A 95 12.56 -6.01 -8.32
C THR A 95 13.47 -6.49 -9.46
N ARG A 96 14.78 -6.24 -9.37
CA ARG A 96 15.75 -6.75 -10.33
C ARG A 96 15.89 -8.26 -10.26
N GLU A 97 16.03 -8.81 -9.04
CA GLU A 97 16.21 -10.24 -8.81
C GLU A 97 14.94 -11.05 -9.12
N THR A 98 13.77 -10.51 -8.80
CA THR A 98 12.51 -11.24 -8.94
C THR A 98 11.90 -11.10 -10.34
N PHE A 99 12.01 -9.94 -10.97
CA PHE A 99 11.31 -9.61 -12.22
C PHE A 99 12.22 -9.21 -13.36
N GLY A 100 13.56 -9.20 -13.17
CA GLY A 100 14.51 -8.79 -14.19
C GLY A 100 14.40 -7.32 -14.62
N THR A 101 13.81 -6.45 -13.79
CA THR A 101 13.62 -5.04 -14.16
C THR A 101 14.92 -4.28 -14.18
N LYS A 102 15.01 -3.25 -15.04
CA LYS A 102 16.15 -2.32 -15.05
C LYS A 102 15.89 -1.08 -14.19
N ALA A 103 14.74 -1.00 -13.51
CA ALA A 103 14.40 0.12 -12.65
C ALA A 103 15.40 0.26 -11.50
N ASP A 104 15.74 1.50 -11.18
CA ASP A 104 16.59 1.85 -10.05
C ASP A 104 15.91 2.90 -9.19
N PHE A 105 15.17 2.44 -8.19
CA PHE A 105 14.43 3.31 -7.29
C PHE A 105 15.36 4.06 -6.31
N GLU A 106 16.58 3.56 -6.06
CA GLU A 106 17.57 4.30 -5.27
C GLU A 106 18.14 5.48 -6.08
N ALA A 107 18.49 5.25 -7.34
CA ALA A 107 19.00 6.30 -8.21
C ALA A 107 17.89 7.29 -8.62
N LEU A 108 16.69 6.80 -8.89
CA LEU A 108 15.54 7.57 -9.38
C LEU A 108 14.31 7.34 -8.48
N PRO A 109 14.28 7.93 -7.25
CA PRO A 109 13.20 7.70 -6.30
C PRO A 109 11.82 8.09 -6.81
N GLU A 110 11.74 9.05 -7.74
CA GLU A 110 10.48 9.53 -8.32
C GLU A 110 9.74 8.45 -9.12
N LEU A 111 10.42 7.40 -9.57
CA LEU A 111 9.78 6.25 -10.23
C LEU A 111 8.66 5.64 -9.38
N LEU A 112 8.78 5.66 -8.04
CA LEU A 112 7.71 5.17 -7.16
C LEU A 112 6.46 6.07 -7.13
N SER A 113 6.53 7.24 -7.74
CA SER A 113 5.36 8.11 -7.95
C SER A 113 4.81 8.00 -9.38
N ASP A 114 5.48 7.26 -10.25
CA ASP A 114 5.03 7.01 -11.62
C ASP A 114 3.87 6.02 -11.64
N PRO A 115 2.82 6.27 -12.44
CA PRO A 115 1.70 5.34 -12.61
C PRO A 115 2.11 3.92 -12.98
N GLY A 116 3.17 3.77 -13.76
CA GLY A 116 3.70 2.47 -14.18
C GLY A 116 4.28 1.64 -13.03
N TRP A 117 4.60 2.26 -11.89
CA TRP A 117 5.19 1.58 -10.72
C TRP A 117 4.30 1.63 -9.48
N LEU A 118 3.12 2.23 -9.58
CA LEU A 118 2.20 2.35 -8.43
C LEU A 118 1.85 0.98 -7.87
N GLY A 119 2.04 0.80 -6.58
CA GLY A 119 1.78 -0.44 -5.84
C GLY A 119 2.98 -1.38 -5.72
N ILE A 120 4.07 -1.17 -6.48
CA ILE A 120 5.23 -2.09 -6.42
C ILE A 120 5.91 -2.08 -5.05
N GLY A 121 5.95 -0.95 -4.37
CA GLY A 121 6.48 -0.83 -3.02
C GLY A 121 5.63 -1.59 -1.99
N ALA A 122 4.30 -1.56 -2.14
CA ALA A 122 3.39 -2.31 -1.29
C ALA A 122 3.53 -3.82 -1.52
N ILE A 123 3.65 -4.25 -2.78
CA ILE A 123 3.87 -5.66 -3.13
C ILE A 123 5.20 -6.14 -2.53
N TRP A 124 6.29 -5.40 -2.73
CA TRP A 124 7.58 -5.69 -2.10
C TRP A 124 7.48 -5.82 -0.59
N TYR A 125 6.76 -4.90 0.04
CA TYR A 125 6.62 -4.88 1.49
C TYR A 125 5.98 -6.17 2.02
N PHE A 126 4.91 -6.64 1.36
CA PHE A 126 4.22 -7.87 1.75
C PHE A 126 4.99 -9.14 1.39
N LEU A 127 5.69 -9.17 0.25
CA LEU A 127 6.33 -10.39 -0.26
C LEU A 127 7.79 -10.57 0.18
N ALA A 128 8.49 -9.46 0.46
CA ALA A 128 9.91 -9.50 0.74
C ALA A 128 10.28 -8.88 2.10
N ALA A 129 9.81 -7.68 2.39
CA ALA A 129 10.18 -6.97 3.61
C ALA A 129 9.51 -7.54 4.87
N ARG A 130 8.31 -8.11 4.72
CA ARG A 130 7.50 -8.71 5.81
C ARG A 130 6.84 -10.00 5.34
N LYS A 131 7.64 -11.01 5.05
CA LYS A 131 7.21 -12.32 4.47
C LYS A 131 6.14 -13.04 5.31
N ASP A 132 6.07 -12.79 6.61
CA ASP A 132 5.08 -13.37 7.52
C ASP A 132 3.67 -12.78 7.34
N LEU A 133 3.51 -11.65 6.64
CA LEU A 133 2.21 -11.05 6.36
C LEU A 133 1.29 -12.01 5.58
N ILE A 134 1.82 -12.72 4.59
CA ILE A 134 1.05 -13.65 3.77
C ILE A 134 0.41 -14.75 4.63
N LYS A 135 1.15 -15.29 5.60
CA LYS A 135 0.63 -16.28 6.56
C LYS A 135 -0.58 -15.71 7.30
N TYR A 136 -0.44 -14.55 7.92
CA TYR A 136 -1.54 -13.93 8.68
C TYR A 136 -2.73 -13.54 7.81
N CYS A 137 -2.49 -13.15 6.55
CA CYS A 137 -3.57 -12.90 5.60
C CYS A 137 -4.36 -14.18 5.31
N ARG A 138 -3.69 -15.31 5.07
CA ARG A 138 -4.32 -16.61 4.82
C ARG A 138 -5.09 -17.14 6.05
N GLU A 139 -4.62 -16.82 7.24
CA GLU A 139 -5.29 -17.15 8.52
C GLU A 139 -6.48 -16.24 8.84
N GLY A 140 -6.75 -15.20 8.04
CA GLY A 140 -7.79 -14.21 8.33
C GLY A 140 -7.47 -13.32 9.53
N ASN A 141 -6.22 -13.26 9.98
CA ASN A 141 -5.80 -12.56 11.17
C ASN A 141 -5.49 -11.08 10.90
N ILE A 142 -6.55 -10.26 10.76
CA ILE A 142 -6.46 -8.83 10.43
C ILE A 142 -5.66 -8.07 11.50
N GLU A 143 -5.78 -8.48 12.76
CA GLU A 143 -5.06 -7.85 13.86
C GLU A 143 -3.55 -8.01 13.69
N MET A 144 -3.07 -9.24 13.45
CA MET A 144 -1.65 -9.49 13.24
C MET A 144 -1.12 -8.81 11.98
N VAL A 145 -1.89 -8.82 10.88
CA VAL A 145 -1.53 -8.04 9.67
C VAL A 145 -1.37 -6.57 10.01
N THR A 146 -2.30 -5.98 10.77
CA THR A 146 -2.22 -4.58 11.21
C THR A 146 -1.00 -4.33 12.07
N ARG A 147 -0.73 -5.18 13.07
CA ARG A 147 0.46 -5.05 13.94
C ARG A 147 1.77 -5.12 13.15
N ARG A 148 1.84 -5.99 12.15
CA ARG A 148 3.04 -6.12 11.30
C ARG A 148 3.22 -4.95 10.34
N VAL A 149 2.14 -4.37 9.84
CA VAL A 149 2.21 -3.20 8.94
C VAL A 149 2.50 -1.93 9.73
N ASN A 150 1.80 -1.71 10.85
CA ASN A 150 1.82 -0.43 11.58
C ASN A 150 2.72 -0.44 12.84
N GLY A 151 3.20 -1.60 13.29
CA GLY A 151 3.91 -1.74 14.56
C GLY A 151 2.99 -1.72 15.80
N GLY A 152 1.67 -1.63 15.61
CA GLY A 152 0.63 -1.59 16.65
C GLY A 152 -0.75 -1.66 16.06
N LEU A 153 -1.76 -1.16 16.79
CA LEU A 153 -3.17 -1.18 16.36
C LEU A 153 -3.71 0.22 16.01
N ASN A 154 -2.85 1.18 15.66
CA ASN A 154 -3.31 2.48 15.21
C ASN A 154 -4.15 2.35 13.92
N GLY A 155 -5.34 2.97 13.93
CA GLY A 155 -6.26 2.89 12.80
C GLY A 155 -6.90 1.52 12.58
N TYR A 156 -6.87 0.62 13.57
CA TYR A 156 -7.39 -0.75 13.43
C TYR A 156 -8.86 -0.78 12.99
N GLN A 157 -9.71 0.04 13.59
CA GLN A 157 -11.13 0.11 13.20
C GLN A 157 -11.33 0.56 11.75
N ASP A 158 -10.49 1.47 11.26
CA ASP A 158 -10.53 1.89 9.87
C ASP A 158 -10.07 0.79 8.91
N ARG A 159 -9.03 0.03 9.29
CA ARG A 159 -8.57 -1.14 8.53
C ARG A 159 -9.61 -2.25 8.47
N LEU A 160 -10.38 -2.45 9.56
CA LEU A 160 -11.53 -3.37 9.56
C LEU A 160 -12.60 -2.93 8.57
N ARG A 161 -12.94 -1.63 8.53
CA ARG A 161 -13.91 -1.09 7.54
C ARG A 161 -13.44 -1.29 6.10
N TRP A 162 -12.18 -1.00 5.83
CA TRP A 162 -11.59 -1.24 4.51
C TRP A 162 -11.58 -2.72 4.14
N TYR A 163 -11.30 -3.61 5.11
CA TYR A 163 -11.38 -5.05 4.88
C TYR A 163 -12.80 -5.46 4.50
N ASP A 164 -13.80 -5.03 5.26
CA ASP A 164 -15.21 -5.32 5.01
C ASP A 164 -15.61 -4.86 3.60
N ASP A 165 -15.28 -3.62 3.23
CA ASP A 165 -15.60 -3.05 1.91
C ASP A 165 -14.90 -3.81 0.77
N CYS A 166 -13.61 -4.11 0.92
CA CYS A 166 -12.85 -4.85 -0.08
C CYS A 166 -13.36 -6.29 -0.22
N ALA A 167 -13.61 -6.99 0.90
CA ALA A 167 -14.10 -8.37 0.89
C ALA A 167 -15.47 -8.49 0.22
N LEU A 168 -16.41 -7.60 0.57
CA LEU A 168 -17.73 -7.57 -0.06
C LEU A 168 -17.64 -7.35 -1.57
N LYS A 169 -16.84 -6.40 -2.02
CA LYS A 169 -16.63 -6.12 -3.46
C LYS A 169 -16.00 -7.28 -4.20
N LEU A 170 -15.02 -7.95 -3.60
CA LEU A 170 -14.39 -9.13 -4.18
C LEU A 170 -15.34 -10.32 -4.30
N LEU A 171 -16.32 -10.42 -3.39
CA LEU A 171 -17.37 -11.44 -3.41
C LEU A 171 -18.61 -11.03 -4.22
N GLY A 172 -18.67 -9.79 -4.74
CA GLY A 172 -19.80 -9.28 -5.53
C GLY A 172 -21.00 -8.83 -4.72
N PHE A 173 -20.86 -8.60 -3.40
CA PHE A 173 -21.95 -8.11 -2.55
C PHE A 173 -21.94 -6.57 -2.46
N GLY A 174 -23.13 -5.97 -2.51
CA GLY A 174 -23.32 -4.52 -2.34
C GLY A 174 -23.29 -4.07 -0.88
N THR A 175 -23.82 -4.89 0.04
CA THR A 175 -23.94 -4.56 1.47
C THR A 175 -23.58 -5.71 2.39
N VAL A 176 -23.29 -5.38 3.66
CA VAL A 176 -23.09 -6.38 4.72
C VAL A 176 -24.36 -7.24 4.91
N ARG A 177 -25.55 -6.63 4.81
CA ARG A 177 -26.82 -7.34 4.96
C ARG A 177 -27.00 -8.40 3.88
N ASP A 178 -26.69 -8.09 2.63
CA ASP A 178 -26.79 -9.04 1.51
C ASP A 178 -25.88 -10.24 1.73
N PHE A 179 -24.65 -9.98 2.16
CA PHE A 179 -23.70 -11.04 2.51
C PHE A 179 -24.19 -11.87 3.69
N GLN A 180 -24.63 -11.23 4.80
CA GLN A 180 -25.14 -11.93 5.99
C GLN A 180 -26.30 -12.84 5.64
N LYS A 181 -27.25 -12.36 4.81
CA LYS A 181 -28.38 -13.18 4.33
C LYS A 181 -27.90 -14.39 3.54
N SER A 182 -26.96 -14.17 2.60
CA SER A 182 -26.38 -15.26 1.78
C SER A 182 -25.61 -16.28 2.63
N ALA A 183 -24.93 -15.83 3.68
CA ALA A 183 -24.13 -16.66 4.55
C ALA A 183 -24.92 -17.32 5.73
N GLY A 184 -26.25 -17.11 5.79
CA GLY A 184 -27.08 -17.64 6.88
C GLY A 184 -26.77 -17.05 8.25
N LEU A 185 -26.28 -15.80 8.29
CA LEU A 185 -25.97 -15.09 9.53
C LEU A 185 -27.15 -14.22 9.98
N VAL A 186 -27.07 -13.71 11.22
CA VAL A 186 -27.98 -12.66 11.69
C VAL A 186 -27.84 -11.43 10.79
N VAL A 187 -28.96 -10.95 10.20
CA VAL A 187 -28.97 -9.85 9.21
C VAL A 187 -29.17 -8.51 9.94
N ASP A 188 -28.15 -8.09 10.69
CA ASP A 188 -28.14 -6.82 11.43
C ASP A 188 -27.45 -5.66 10.68
N GLY A 189 -26.69 -5.98 9.62
CA GLY A 189 -25.90 -5.01 8.85
C GLY A 189 -24.60 -4.58 9.55
N ILE A 190 -24.23 -5.25 10.64
CA ILE A 190 -23.02 -4.94 11.41
C ILE A 190 -21.93 -5.99 11.09
N SER A 191 -20.80 -5.52 10.55
CA SER A 191 -19.66 -6.40 10.33
C SER A 191 -18.88 -6.62 11.62
N GLY A 192 -19.34 -7.59 12.42
CA GLY A 192 -18.67 -8.06 13.62
C GLY A 192 -17.66 -9.19 13.32
N PRO A 193 -17.01 -9.76 14.38
CA PRO A 193 -16.05 -10.86 14.22
C PRO A 193 -16.61 -12.07 13.46
N LYS A 194 -17.88 -12.47 13.72
CA LYS A 194 -18.54 -13.58 13.02
C LYS A 194 -18.71 -13.30 11.52
N THR A 195 -19.14 -12.09 11.17
CA THR A 195 -19.31 -11.69 9.77
C THR A 195 -17.98 -11.67 9.05
N ARG A 196 -16.90 -11.12 9.67
CA ARG A 196 -15.55 -11.11 9.08
C ARG A 196 -14.96 -12.51 8.92
N ALA A 197 -15.19 -13.41 9.88
CA ALA A 197 -14.79 -14.80 9.74
C ALA A 197 -15.49 -15.46 8.53
N ALA A 198 -16.80 -15.25 8.37
CA ALA A 198 -17.55 -15.76 7.23
C ALA A 198 -17.09 -15.15 5.90
N LEU A 199 -16.79 -13.84 5.86
CA LEU A 199 -16.18 -13.17 4.68
C LEU A 199 -14.85 -13.83 4.29
N HIS A 200 -13.99 -14.10 5.27
CA HIS A 200 -12.71 -14.76 5.04
C HIS A 200 -12.89 -16.17 4.47
N VAL A 201 -13.80 -16.96 5.06
CA VAL A 201 -14.14 -18.31 4.57
C VAL A 201 -14.68 -18.23 3.14
N ALA A 202 -15.62 -17.32 2.86
CA ALA A 202 -16.18 -17.15 1.52
C ALA A 202 -15.10 -16.80 0.49
N LEU A 203 -14.20 -15.86 0.80
CA LEU A 203 -13.07 -15.51 -0.07
C LEU A 203 -12.15 -16.71 -0.34
N SER A 204 -11.95 -17.58 0.66
CA SER A 204 -11.10 -18.76 0.54
C SER A 204 -11.70 -19.86 -0.33
N HIS A 205 -13.04 -19.87 -0.51
CA HIS A 205 -13.75 -20.86 -1.32
C HIS A 205 -14.02 -20.40 -2.76
N VAL A 206 -13.79 -19.14 -3.10
CA VAL A 206 -13.85 -18.71 -4.49
C VAL A 206 -12.71 -19.40 -5.22
N ARG A 207 -13.06 -20.36 -6.10
CA ARG A 207 -12.07 -21.01 -6.97
C ARG A 207 -11.39 -19.94 -7.81
N GLU A 208 -10.07 -19.94 -7.78
CA GLU A 208 -9.24 -19.02 -8.57
C GLU A 208 -9.74 -18.97 -10.02
N THR A 209 -9.88 -17.76 -10.56
CA THR A 209 -9.94 -17.57 -12.02
C THR A 209 -8.74 -18.26 -12.66
N PRO A 210 -8.88 -18.90 -13.82
CA PRO A 210 -7.80 -19.68 -14.45
C PRO A 210 -6.51 -18.86 -14.47
N LYS A 211 -5.39 -19.48 -14.09
CA LYS A 211 -4.05 -18.90 -14.17
C LYS A 211 -3.82 -18.48 -15.63
N ILE A 212 -3.89 -17.19 -15.88
CA ILE A 212 -3.37 -16.62 -17.13
C ILE A 212 -1.85 -16.75 -17.00
N GLU A 213 -1.21 -17.53 -17.85
CA GLU A 213 0.25 -17.60 -17.92
C GLU A 213 0.80 -16.19 -18.08
N HIS A 214 1.50 -15.71 -17.08
CA HIS A 214 2.05 -14.36 -17.05
C HIS A 214 3.38 -14.32 -17.78
N LYS A 215 3.35 -13.83 -19.01
CA LYS A 215 4.54 -13.21 -19.58
C LYS A 215 4.65 -11.82 -18.94
N PRO A 216 5.73 -11.53 -18.17
CA PRO A 216 5.85 -10.20 -17.55
C PRO A 216 5.71 -9.13 -18.65
N PRO A 217 4.91 -8.08 -18.44
CA PRO A 217 4.77 -7.04 -19.44
C PRO A 217 6.16 -6.46 -19.70
N VAL A 218 6.52 -6.38 -20.99
CA VAL A 218 7.70 -5.63 -21.41
C VAL A 218 7.42 -4.17 -21.06
N MET A 219 7.94 -3.71 -19.94
CA MET A 219 7.80 -2.33 -19.52
C MET A 219 8.40 -1.44 -20.61
N SER A 220 7.55 -0.66 -21.28
CA SER A 220 8.01 0.32 -22.25
C SER A 220 9.08 1.21 -21.58
N LYS A 221 10.14 1.51 -22.32
CA LYS A 221 11.21 2.43 -21.88
C LYS A 221 10.52 3.66 -21.31
N ALA A 222 10.77 3.95 -20.01
CA ALA A 222 10.36 5.20 -19.42
C ALA A 222 10.78 6.34 -20.37
N ALA A 223 9.83 7.19 -20.74
CA ALA A 223 10.16 8.39 -21.47
C ALA A 223 11.21 9.18 -20.68
N PRO A 224 12.18 9.81 -21.31
CA PRO A 224 13.17 10.61 -20.60
C PRO A 224 12.43 11.64 -19.75
N VAL A 225 12.74 11.67 -18.47
CA VAL A 225 12.21 12.66 -17.53
C VAL A 225 12.73 13.99 -17.99
N SER A 226 11.88 14.79 -18.65
CA SER A 226 12.18 16.19 -18.92
C SER A 226 12.38 16.89 -17.57
N ASP A 227 13.44 17.65 -17.47
CA ASP A 227 13.83 18.47 -16.32
C ASP A 227 12.61 19.27 -15.80
N ILE A 228 11.96 18.75 -14.78
CA ILE A 228 10.96 19.50 -14.04
C ILE A 228 11.73 20.33 -13.03
N SER A 229 12.04 21.57 -13.42
CA SER A 229 12.60 22.57 -12.53
C SER A 229 11.81 22.65 -11.24
N ASP A 230 12.52 22.67 -10.12
CA ASP A 230 12.01 22.73 -8.72
C ASP A 230 11.29 24.07 -8.40
N LYS A 231 10.39 24.54 -9.26
CA LYS A 231 9.49 25.64 -8.92
C LYS A 231 8.27 25.07 -8.19
N ALA A 232 8.35 25.08 -6.87
CA ALA A 232 7.22 24.79 -6.01
C ALA A 232 6.03 25.67 -6.40
N PRO A 233 4.83 25.12 -6.65
CA PRO A 233 3.65 25.93 -6.85
C PRO A 233 3.35 26.71 -5.57
N LYS A 234 3.17 28.04 -5.68
CA LYS A 234 2.74 28.91 -4.58
C LYS A 234 1.40 28.39 -4.07
N ARG A 235 1.33 28.14 -2.77
CA ARG A 235 0.15 27.74 -2.04
C ARG A 235 -1.02 28.71 -2.30
N PRO A 236 -2.22 28.26 -2.70
CA PRO A 236 -3.42 29.09 -2.54
C PRO A 236 -3.67 29.30 -1.05
N ALA A 237 -4.10 30.50 -0.68
CA ALA A 237 -4.45 30.85 0.68
C ALA A 237 -5.56 29.90 1.17
N GLN A 238 -5.35 29.27 2.32
CA GLN A 238 -6.29 28.37 2.97
C GLN A 238 -7.54 29.16 3.35
N ARG A 239 -8.70 28.77 2.82
CA ARG A 239 -9.99 29.27 3.31
C ARG A 239 -10.28 28.67 4.68
N ALA A 240 -10.76 29.47 5.63
CA ALA A 240 -11.00 29.15 7.03
C ALA A 240 -12.14 28.13 7.29
N SER A 241 -12.60 27.39 6.29
CA SER A 241 -13.76 26.48 6.38
C SER A 241 -13.47 25.04 5.96
N ASP A 242 -12.22 24.66 5.70
CA ASP A 242 -11.92 23.27 5.40
C ASP A 242 -11.83 22.42 6.69
N PRO A 243 -12.48 21.25 6.75
CA PRO A 243 -12.37 20.38 7.90
C PRO A 243 -10.90 19.99 8.09
N LYS A 244 -10.43 20.13 9.34
CA LYS A 244 -9.07 19.81 9.77
C LYS A 244 -8.68 18.45 9.23
N ALA A 245 -7.70 18.40 8.31
CA ALA A 245 -7.17 17.14 7.83
C ALA A 245 -6.76 16.28 9.04
N PRO A 246 -7.08 14.98 9.06
CA PRO A 246 -6.67 14.12 10.16
C PRO A 246 -5.16 14.25 10.30
N THR A 247 -4.70 14.50 11.51
CA THR A 247 -3.26 14.54 11.85
C THR A 247 -2.67 13.22 11.37
N PRO A 248 -1.64 13.23 10.51
CA PRO A 248 -1.01 11.98 10.10
C PRO A 248 -0.59 11.25 11.37
N ALA A 249 -1.06 10.02 11.53
CA ALA A 249 -0.69 9.16 12.64
C ALA A 249 0.82 9.21 12.75
N LYS A 250 1.36 9.33 13.99
CA LYS A 250 2.80 9.20 14.26
C LYS A 250 3.25 7.94 13.53
N GLN A 251 4.00 8.10 12.45
CA GLN A 251 4.53 6.93 11.76
C GLN A 251 5.36 6.15 12.77
N PRO A 252 5.05 4.89 13.01
CA PRO A 252 5.89 4.06 13.86
C PRO A 252 7.29 4.11 13.28
N GLY A 253 8.26 4.27 14.17
CA GLY A 253 9.66 4.24 13.76
C GLY A 253 9.94 2.90 13.10
N TRP A 254 9.94 2.87 11.78
CA TRP A 254 10.29 1.70 10.99
C TRP A 254 11.74 1.38 11.29
N GLY A 255 11.99 0.45 12.22
CA GLY A 255 13.32 -0.07 12.50
C GLY A 255 13.96 -0.53 11.19
N ALA A 256 15.29 -0.45 11.08
CA ALA A 256 15.99 -1.07 9.97
C ALA A 256 15.51 -2.52 9.86
N ILE A 257 15.15 -2.93 8.65
CA ILE A 257 14.86 -4.34 8.38
C ILE A 257 16.22 -5.05 8.46
N PRO A 258 16.38 -6.11 9.26
CA PRO A 258 17.61 -6.85 9.36
C PRO A 258 18.05 -7.41 8.03
#